data_2a8c46377ec552819047a5fdfdce6001
#
_entry.id   2a8c46377ec552819047a5fdfdce6001
#
_cell.length_a   1.000
_cell.length_b   1.000
_cell.length_c   1.000
_cell.angle_alpha   90.00
_cell.angle_beta   90.00
_cell.angle_gamma   90.00
#
_symmetry.space_group_name_H-M   'P 1'
#
loop_
_entity.id
_entity.type
_entity.pdbx_description
1 polymer ?
#
loop_
_entity_poly.entity_id
_entity_poly.type
_entity_poly.pdbx_seq_one_letter_code
_entity_poly.pdbx_strand_id
1 'polypeptide(L)'
;KAVSCYEKAVQINPNFAGTHNNLGLVFKELGKFQKAVSCYEKAVQINPNFVDAHNNLGAVYFELGEHQRAISCYKKVIQIEPNNLTSHWLSMNTFPIIYENLKEIDLYRKRFEDGTKKINHLLDTQSQYTKKQIVDAMKSSTNFYLSYQGRNDINLQQKYANLIERLTEKIYPQFHQERTINKSKKFIKIGFVSSFFKNHTIS
;
A
#
# COMPACT_ATOMS: atom_id res chain seq x y z
N LYS A 1 12.23 9.86 25.58
CA LYS A 1 11.03 9.98 26.45
C LYS A 1 9.94 8.99 26.04
N ALA A 2 9.43 8.99 24.79
CA ALA A 2 8.32 8.10 24.36
C ALA A 2 8.62 6.61 24.58
N VAL A 3 9.80 6.12 24.17
CA VAL A 3 10.23 4.72 24.38
C VAL A 3 10.12 4.34 25.86
N SER A 4 10.73 5.13 26.76
CA SER A 4 10.73 4.82 28.21
C SER A 4 9.32 4.80 28.81
N CYS A 5 8.40 5.64 28.32
CA CYS A 5 7.01 5.62 28.78
C CYS A 5 6.30 4.32 28.34
N TYR A 6 6.45 3.90 27.08
CA TYR A 6 5.86 2.66 26.62
C TYR A 6 6.50 1.40 27.20
N GLU A 7 7.82 1.40 27.45
CA GLU A 7 8.49 0.30 28.15
C GLU A 7 7.96 0.13 29.59
N LYS A 8 7.72 1.23 30.31
CA LYS A 8 7.05 1.18 31.63
C LYS A 8 5.60 0.67 31.52
N ALA A 9 4.86 1.12 30.49
CA ALA A 9 3.49 0.64 30.28
C ALA A 9 3.44 -0.87 29.97
N VAL A 10 4.42 -1.41 29.22
CA VAL A 10 4.59 -2.85 28.99
C VAL A 10 4.90 -3.59 30.30
N GLN A 11 5.72 -3.02 31.19
CA GLN A 11 6.01 -3.61 32.51
C GLN A 11 4.76 -3.68 33.39
N ILE A 12 3.91 -2.65 33.34
CA ILE A 12 2.67 -2.60 34.13
C ILE A 12 1.63 -3.59 33.58
N ASN A 13 1.46 -3.64 32.25
CA ASN A 13 0.52 -4.56 31.59
C ASN A 13 1.16 -5.23 30.37
N PRO A 14 1.88 -6.33 30.55
CA PRO A 14 2.61 -7.00 29.47
C PRO A 14 1.70 -7.70 28.45
N ASN A 15 0.43 -7.91 28.76
CA ASN A 15 -0.54 -8.58 27.91
C ASN A 15 -1.50 -7.61 27.20
N PHE A 16 -1.18 -6.33 27.11
CA PHE A 16 -1.96 -5.37 26.35
C PHE A 16 -1.34 -5.13 24.96
N ALA A 17 -1.96 -5.72 23.94
CA ALA A 17 -1.45 -5.67 22.56
C ALA A 17 -1.25 -4.24 22.05
N GLY A 18 -2.11 -3.29 22.43
CA GLY A 18 -2.01 -1.89 22.03
C GLY A 18 -0.71 -1.21 22.47
N THR A 19 -0.23 -1.50 23.69
CA THR A 19 1.04 -0.94 24.19
C THR A 19 2.23 -1.44 23.37
N HIS A 20 2.26 -2.73 23.04
CA HIS A 20 3.31 -3.30 22.19
C HIS A 20 3.26 -2.71 20.77
N ASN A 21 2.07 -2.55 20.19
CA ASN A 21 1.92 -1.90 18.89
C ASN A 21 2.46 -0.46 18.91
N ASN A 22 2.11 0.32 19.92
CA ASN A 22 2.55 1.72 20.03
C ASN A 22 4.06 1.83 20.29
N LEU A 23 4.64 0.92 21.07
CA LEU A 23 6.10 0.85 21.25
C LEU A 23 6.80 0.49 19.93
N GLY A 24 6.22 -0.44 19.16
CA GLY A 24 6.69 -0.79 17.82
C GLY A 24 6.67 0.41 16.87
N LEU A 25 5.62 1.23 16.92
CA LEU A 25 5.53 2.45 16.11
C LEU A 25 6.66 3.43 16.44
N VAL A 26 6.94 3.66 17.72
CA VAL A 26 8.05 4.53 18.15
C VAL A 26 9.39 3.98 17.68
N PHE A 27 9.63 2.66 17.76
CA PHE A 27 10.86 2.06 17.26
C PHE A 27 10.99 2.18 15.75
N LYS A 28 9.90 2.02 15.00
CA LYS A 28 9.85 2.22 13.54
C LYS A 28 10.25 3.65 13.18
N GLU A 29 9.66 4.66 13.84
CA GLU A 29 10.00 6.08 13.63
C GLU A 29 11.46 6.41 13.94
N LEU A 30 12.07 5.68 14.87
CA LEU A 30 13.51 5.79 15.20
C LEU A 30 14.41 4.97 14.26
N GLY A 31 13.89 4.35 13.22
CA GLY A 31 14.64 3.47 12.31
C GLY A 31 15.11 2.16 12.94
N LYS A 32 14.62 1.81 14.14
CA LYS A 32 14.98 0.58 14.86
C LYS A 32 14.07 -0.57 14.45
N PHE A 33 14.11 -0.92 13.17
CA PHE A 33 13.16 -1.83 12.54
C PHE A 33 13.08 -3.21 13.22
N GLN A 34 14.20 -3.82 13.62
CA GLN A 34 14.18 -5.13 14.28
C GLN A 34 13.46 -5.09 15.65
N LYS A 35 13.62 -3.97 16.40
CA LYS A 35 12.89 -3.78 17.66
C LYS A 35 11.39 -3.56 17.40
N ALA A 36 11.06 -2.84 16.33
CA ALA A 36 9.68 -2.65 15.93
C ALA A 36 9.01 -3.99 15.56
N VAL A 37 9.71 -4.85 14.78
CA VAL A 37 9.24 -6.21 14.46
C VAL A 37 8.90 -6.98 15.74
N SER A 38 9.85 -7.06 16.71
CA SER A 38 9.64 -7.80 17.96
C SER A 38 8.42 -7.27 18.75
N CYS A 39 8.21 -5.96 18.75
CA CYS A 39 7.04 -5.36 19.41
C CYS A 39 5.73 -5.71 18.69
N TYR A 40 5.68 -5.61 17.35
CA TYR A 40 4.49 -5.95 16.60
C TYR A 40 4.19 -7.45 16.62
N GLU A 41 5.21 -8.32 16.56
CA GLU A 41 5.04 -9.77 16.72
C GLU A 41 4.43 -10.10 18.09
N LYS A 42 4.86 -9.41 19.15
CA LYS A 42 4.25 -9.56 20.47
C LYS A 42 2.80 -9.08 20.48
N ALA A 43 2.50 -7.94 19.83
CA ALA A 43 1.13 -7.45 19.71
C ALA A 43 0.19 -8.44 19.01
N VAL A 44 0.61 -9.04 17.88
CA VAL A 44 -0.19 -10.02 17.14
C VAL A 44 -0.24 -11.38 17.84
N GLN A 45 0.76 -11.72 18.66
CA GLN A 45 0.71 -12.91 19.53
C GLN A 45 -0.37 -12.76 20.61
N ILE A 46 -0.49 -11.56 21.21
CA ILE A 46 -1.49 -11.27 22.24
C ILE A 46 -2.88 -11.17 21.62
N ASN A 47 -2.99 -10.46 20.50
CA ASN A 47 -4.25 -10.33 19.75
C ASN A 47 -4.04 -10.69 18.27
N PRO A 48 -4.30 -11.93 17.86
CA PRO A 48 -4.13 -12.41 16.48
C PRO A 48 -4.98 -11.68 15.44
N ASN A 49 -6.02 -10.96 15.86
CA ASN A 49 -6.90 -10.19 14.98
C ASN A 49 -6.64 -8.69 15.05
N PHE A 50 -5.49 -8.27 15.56
CA PHE A 50 -5.13 -6.86 15.65
C PHE A 50 -4.65 -6.33 14.28
N VAL A 51 -5.58 -5.78 13.52
CA VAL A 51 -5.38 -5.27 12.15
C VAL A 51 -4.22 -4.28 12.06
N ASP A 52 -4.17 -3.28 12.95
CA ASP A 52 -3.11 -2.27 12.91
C ASP A 52 -1.72 -2.87 13.14
N ALA A 53 -1.61 -3.84 14.06
CA ALA A 53 -0.33 -4.50 14.32
C ALA A 53 0.15 -5.33 13.11
N HIS A 54 -0.75 -6.03 12.43
CA HIS A 54 -0.41 -6.74 11.20
C HIS A 54 0.00 -5.78 10.07
N ASN A 55 -0.70 -4.67 9.88
CA ASN A 55 -0.34 -3.66 8.89
C ASN A 55 1.02 -3.02 9.19
N ASN A 56 1.27 -2.66 10.44
CA ASN A 56 2.53 -2.08 10.88
C ASN A 56 3.70 -3.07 10.73
N LEU A 57 3.48 -4.34 11.09
CA LEU A 57 4.46 -5.41 10.90
C LEU A 57 4.78 -5.62 9.42
N GLY A 58 3.76 -5.64 8.56
CA GLY A 58 3.93 -5.74 7.12
C GLY A 58 4.73 -4.57 6.55
N ALA A 59 4.46 -3.35 7.01
CA ALA A 59 5.21 -2.17 6.58
C ALA A 59 6.70 -2.25 6.99
N VAL A 60 7.00 -2.73 8.21
CA VAL A 60 8.40 -2.88 8.65
C VAL A 60 9.11 -4.01 7.90
N TYR A 61 8.44 -5.13 7.61
CA TYR A 61 9.02 -6.17 6.76
C TYR A 61 9.31 -5.68 5.34
N PHE A 62 8.45 -4.81 4.79
CA PHE A 62 8.71 -4.17 3.51
C PHE A 62 9.97 -3.30 3.54
N GLU A 63 10.16 -2.46 4.56
CA GLU A 63 11.37 -1.65 4.77
C GLU A 63 12.64 -2.49 4.94
N LEU A 64 12.52 -3.68 5.51
CA LEU A 64 13.62 -4.65 5.68
C LEU A 64 13.89 -5.48 4.40
N GLY A 65 13.12 -5.31 3.32
CA GLY A 65 13.22 -6.11 2.12
C GLY A 65 12.61 -7.51 2.23
N GLU A 66 11.95 -7.82 3.34
CA GLU A 66 11.30 -9.12 3.60
C GLU A 66 9.90 -9.19 2.97
N HIS A 67 9.83 -9.02 1.63
CA HIS A 67 8.59 -8.80 0.91
C HIS A 67 7.55 -9.91 1.07
N GLN A 68 7.95 -11.18 1.15
CA GLN A 68 7.02 -12.30 1.35
C GLN A 68 6.37 -12.26 2.73
N ARG A 69 7.11 -11.86 3.77
CA ARG A 69 6.57 -11.67 5.12
C ARG A 69 5.62 -10.49 5.17
N ALA A 70 5.97 -9.38 4.50
CA ALA A 70 5.07 -8.22 4.36
C ALA A 70 3.74 -8.62 3.73
N ILE A 71 3.77 -9.34 2.59
CA ILE A 71 2.57 -9.84 1.91
C ILE A 71 1.75 -10.75 2.82
N SER A 72 2.40 -11.61 3.61
CA SER A 72 1.71 -12.51 4.54
C SER A 72 0.95 -11.72 5.62
N CYS A 73 1.53 -10.64 6.14
CA CYS A 73 0.86 -9.75 7.08
C CYS A 73 -0.36 -9.07 6.45
N TYR A 74 -0.24 -8.53 5.25
CA TYR A 74 -1.38 -7.90 4.55
C TYR A 74 -2.48 -8.90 4.21
N LYS A 75 -2.12 -10.14 3.81
CA LYS A 75 -3.09 -11.22 3.60
C LYS A 75 -3.82 -11.59 4.89
N LYS A 76 -3.14 -11.54 6.06
CA LYS A 76 -3.79 -11.76 7.34
C LYS A 76 -4.83 -10.68 7.64
N VAL A 77 -4.53 -9.41 7.35
CA VAL A 77 -5.54 -8.34 7.46
C VAL A 77 -6.72 -8.58 6.53
N ILE A 78 -6.48 -9.01 5.29
CA ILE A 78 -7.56 -9.34 4.32
C ILE A 78 -8.44 -10.49 4.83
N GLN A 79 -7.87 -11.45 5.56
CA GLN A 79 -8.66 -12.53 6.19
C GLN A 79 -9.54 -12.02 7.33
N ILE A 80 -9.06 -11.05 8.12
CA ILE A 80 -9.80 -10.44 9.23
C ILE A 80 -10.85 -9.45 8.70
N GLU A 81 -10.45 -8.61 7.74
CA GLU A 81 -11.26 -7.58 7.11
C GLU A 81 -11.23 -7.74 5.58
N PRO A 82 -12.10 -8.57 4.98
CA PRO A 82 -12.07 -8.88 3.55
C PRO A 82 -12.25 -7.66 2.63
N ASN A 83 -12.78 -6.57 3.15
CA ASN A 83 -13.01 -5.33 2.43
C ASN A 83 -11.98 -4.23 2.74
N ASN A 84 -10.85 -4.56 3.40
CA ASN A 84 -9.80 -3.59 3.71
C ASN A 84 -9.02 -3.22 2.43
N LEU A 85 -9.41 -2.10 1.82
CA LEU A 85 -8.86 -1.63 0.54
C LEU A 85 -7.34 -1.41 0.62
N THR A 86 -6.85 -0.82 1.72
CA THR A 86 -5.42 -0.54 1.92
C THR A 86 -4.59 -1.82 1.91
N SER A 87 -5.06 -2.87 2.58
CA SER A 87 -4.32 -4.14 2.64
C SER A 87 -4.33 -4.88 1.30
N HIS A 88 -5.43 -4.82 0.55
CA HIS A 88 -5.46 -5.31 -0.83
C HIS A 88 -4.46 -4.53 -1.71
N TRP A 89 -4.42 -3.21 -1.57
CA TRP A 89 -3.52 -2.34 -2.31
C TRP A 89 -2.05 -2.62 -1.99
N LEU A 90 -1.69 -2.69 -0.70
CA LEU A 90 -0.35 -3.02 -0.23
C LEU A 90 0.09 -4.41 -0.69
N SER A 91 -0.77 -5.43 -0.52
CA SER A 91 -0.47 -6.78 -0.96
C SER A 91 -0.21 -6.85 -2.47
N MET A 92 -0.96 -6.09 -3.28
CA MET A 92 -0.80 -6.04 -4.73
C MET A 92 0.52 -5.36 -5.13
N ASN A 93 0.85 -4.22 -4.50
CA ASN A 93 1.96 -3.36 -4.89
C ASN A 93 3.30 -3.67 -4.17
N THR A 94 3.37 -4.71 -3.35
CA THR A 94 4.62 -5.13 -2.71
C THR A 94 5.48 -5.92 -3.71
N PHE A 95 6.53 -5.30 -4.22
CA PHE A 95 7.47 -5.92 -5.16
C PHE A 95 8.88 -5.90 -4.57
N PRO A 96 9.68 -6.96 -4.74
CA PRO A 96 11.11 -6.92 -4.45
C PRO A 96 11.83 -6.04 -5.49
N ILE A 97 12.95 -5.46 -5.07
CA ILE A 97 13.85 -4.73 -5.97
C ILE A 97 14.65 -5.72 -6.81
N ILE A 98 15.07 -6.84 -6.22
CA ILE A 98 15.85 -7.92 -6.86
C ILE A 98 15.05 -9.21 -6.73
N TYR A 99 14.98 -9.94 -7.84
CA TYR A 99 14.29 -11.24 -7.93
C TYR A 99 15.32 -12.37 -7.97
N GLU A 100 15.02 -13.46 -7.29
CA GLU A 100 15.89 -14.65 -7.28
C GLU A 100 15.89 -15.36 -8.64
N ASN A 101 14.75 -15.36 -9.33
CA ASN A 101 14.60 -16.06 -10.61
C ASN A 101 13.36 -15.57 -11.38
N LEU A 102 13.25 -16.01 -12.65
CA LEU A 102 12.15 -15.62 -13.53
C LEU A 102 10.76 -16.08 -13.04
N LYS A 103 10.68 -17.24 -12.36
CA LYS A 103 9.41 -17.72 -11.82
C LYS A 103 8.88 -16.82 -10.71
N GLU A 104 9.77 -16.24 -9.94
CA GLU A 104 9.41 -15.27 -8.91
C GLU A 104 8.82 -14.00 -9.56
N ILE A 105 9.41 -13.50 -10.64
CA ILE A 105 8.85 -12.40 -11.43
C ILE A 105 7.40 -12.72 -11.84
N ASP A 106 7.18 -13.89 -12.43
CA ASP A 106 5.86 -14.30 -12.92
C ASP A 106 4.84 -14.41 -11.76
N LEU A 107 5.26 -14.88 -10.57
CA LEU A 107 4.43 -14.93 -9.37
C LEU A 107 3.99 -13.54 -8.91
N TYR A 108 4.93 -12.58 -8.86
CA TYR A 108 4.62 -11.21 -8.44
C TYR A 108 3.74 -10.48 -9.46
N ARG A 109 3.95 -10.69 -10.76
CA ARG A 109 3.12 -10.16 -11.83
C ARG A 109 1.69 -10.70 -11.77
N LYS A 110 1.53 -12.02 -11.59
CA LYS A 110 0.22 -12.64 -11.39
C LYS A 110 -0.49 -12.07 -10.17
N ARG A 111 0.21 -11.94 -9.03
CA ARG A 111 -0.38 -11.34 -7.81
C ARG A 111 -0.85 -9.92 -8.05
N PHE A 112 -0.09 -9.11 -8.77
CA PHE A 112 -0.47 -7.74 -9.14
C PHE A 112 -1.74 -7.74 -10.00
N GLU A 113 -1.81 -8.60 -11.01
CA GLU A 113 -2.98 -8.73 -11.86
C GLU A 113 -4.23 -9.18 -11.08
N ASP A 114 -4.07 -10.22 -10.26
CA ASP A 114 -5.17 -10.75 -9.43
C ASP A 114 -5.63 -9.73 -8.39
N GLY A 115 -4.71 -8.98 -7.80
CA GLY A 115 -5.00 -7.88 -6.89
C GLY A 115 -5.78 -6.75 -7.58
N THR A 116 -5.38 -6.37 -8.78
CA THR A 116 -6.09 -5.37 -9.60
C THR A 116 -7.54 -5.82 -9.88
N LYS A 117 -7.74 -7.08 -10.28
CA LYS A 117 -9.09 -7.67 -10.49
C LYS A 117 -9.90 -7.66 -9.19
N LYS A 118 -9.27 -8.06 -8.07
CA LYS A 118 -9.94 -8.10 -6.76
C LYS A 118 -10.41 -6.73 -6.30
N ILE A 119 -9.56 -5.70 -6.42
CA ILE A 119 -9.94 -4.33 -6.05
C ILE A 119 -11.07 -3.83 -6.96
N ASN A 120 -11.02 -4.07 -8.27
CA ASN A 120 -12.13 -3.75 -9.17
C ASN A 120 -13.44 -4.41 -8.72
N HIS A 121 -13.41 -5.69 -8.38
CA HIS A 121 -14.59 -6.40 -7.85
C HIS A 121 -15.09 -5.80 -6.54
N LEU A 122 -14.20 -5.40 -5.63
CA LEU A 122 -14.58 -4.72 -4.40
C LEU A 122 -15.26 -3.37 -4.69
N LEU A 123 -14.80 -2.63 -5.68
CA LEU A 123 -15.43 -1.37 -6.09
C LEU A 123 -16.82 -1.56 -6.70
N ASP A 124 -17.08 -2.72 -7.31
CA ASP A 124 -18.39 -3.07 -7.87
C ASP A 124 -19.38 -3.53 -6.78
N THR A 125 -18.89 -4.29 -5.81
CA THR A 125 -19.71 -4.94 -4.78
C THR A 125 -19.87 -4.10 -3.51
N GLN A 126 -18.90 -3.23 -3.22
CA GLN A 126 -18.87 -2.35 -2.05
C GLN A 126 -19.03 -0.89 -2.49
N SER A 127 -20.25 -0.39 -2.53
CA SER A 127 -20.55 0.97 -2.98
C SER A 127 -20.06 2.08 -2.04
N GLN A 128 -19.51 1.76 -0.86
CA GLN A 128 -19.35 2.69 0.26
C GLN A 128 -17.92 2.99 0.71
N TYR A 129 -16.90 2.78 -0.14
CA TYR A 129 -15.57 3.29 0.21
C TYR A 129 -15.58 4.82 0.29
N THR A 130 -15.19 5.35 1.44
CA THR A 130 -15.05 6.80 1.62
C THR A 130 -13.87 7.33 0.79
N LYS A 131 -13.92 8.61 0.45
CA LYS A 131 -12.79 9.31 -0.19
C LYS A 131 -11.48 9.09 0.58
N LYS A 132 -11.52 9.15 1.92
CA LYS A 132 -10.35 8.94 2.77
C LYS A 132 -9.76 7.54 2.57
N GLN A 133 -10.58 6.48 2.61
CA GLN A 133 -10.11 5.10 2.42
C GLN A 133 -9.45 4.88 1.06
N ILE A 134 -10.02 5.45 -0.01
CA ILE A 134 -9.44 5.37 -1.36
C ILE A 134 -8.09 6.10 -1.41
N VAL A 135 -8.04 7.33 -0.90
CA VAL A 135 -6.81 8.14 -0.91
C VAL A 135 -5.72 7.49 -0.06
N ASP A 136 -6.05 6.97 1.13
CA ASP A 136 -5.10 6.32 2.02
C ASP A 136 -4.53 5.04 1.37
N ALA A 137 -5.37 4.25 0.69
CA ALA A 137 -4.91 3.08 -0.07
C ALA A 137 -3.95 3.49 -1.19
N MET A 138 -4.34 4.43 -2.05
CA MET A 138 -3.53 4.88 -3.19
C MET A 138 -2.18 5.50 -2.78
N LYS A 139 -2.12 6.16 -1.62
CA LYS A 139 -0.88 6.76 -1.09
C LYS A 139 0.05 5.74 -0.43
N SER A 140 -0.44 4.57 -0.04
CA SER A 140 0.31 3.61 0.77
C SER A 140 1.45 2.94 -0.01
N SER A 141 1.32 2.77 -1.31
CA SER A 141 2.37 2.21 -2.18
C SER A 141 2.08 2.48 -3.66
N THR A 142 3.10 2.31 -4.51
CA THR A 142 3.02 2.45 -5.96
C THR A 142 3.49 1.17 -6.65
N ASN A 143 3.16 1.01 -7.94
CA ASN A 143 3.62 -0.09 -8.77
C ASN A 143 4.97 0.17 -9.46
N PHE A 144 5.77 1.11 -8.95
CA PHE A 144 7.02 1.57 -9.58
C PHE A 144 7.95 0.43 -10.00
N TYR A 145 8.16 -0.56 -9.12
CA TYR A 145 9.07 -1.68 -9.39
C TYR A 145 8.56 -2.69 -10.42
N LEU A 146 7.30 -2.62 -10.85
CA LEU A 146 6.77 -3.47 -11.91
C LEU A 146 7.56 -3.28 -13.22
N SER A 147 7.95 -2.04 -13.53
CA SER A 147 8.65 -1.68 -14.76
C SER A 147 10.11 -2.17 -14.83
N TYR A 148 10.69 -2.60 -13.72
CA TYR A 148 12.09 -3.05 -13.65
C TYR A 148 12.27 -4.57 -13.86
N GLN A 149 11.20 -5.28 -14.19
CA GLN A 149 11.20 -6.75 -14.33
C GLN A 149 11.68 -7.25 -15.71
N GLY A 150 11.98 -6.34 -16.66
CA GLY A 150 12.41 -6.71 -18.01
C GLY A 150 11.35 -7.44 -18.83
N ARG A 151 10.06 -7.23 -18.54
CA ARG A 151 8.92 -7.84 -19.22
C ARG A 151 8.07 -6.77 -19.90
N ASN A 152 7.27 -7.17 -20.89
CA ASN A 152 6.25 -6.28 -21.44
C ASN A 152 5.13 -6.03 -20.42
N ASP A 153 4.95 -4.77 -20.02
CA ASP A 153 4.02 -4.37 -18.97
C ASP A 153 2.73 -3.73 -19.50
N ILE A 154 2.61 -3.53 -20.81
CA ILE A 154 1.51 -2.78 -21.43
C ILE A 154 0.15 -3.21 -20.86
N ASN A 155 -0.15 -4.50 -20.86
CA ASN A 155 -1.44 -5.02 -20.39
C ASN A 155 -1.65 -4.82 -18.89
N LEU A 156 -0.61 -4.97 -18.07
CA LEU A 156 -0.71 -4.78 -16.61
C LEU A 156 -0.85 -3.30 -16.28
N GLN A 157 -0.08 -2.44 -16.92
CA GLN A 157 -0.15 -1.00 -16.74
C GLN A 157 -1.50 -0.45 -17.19
N GLN A 158 -2.06 -0.94 -18.29
CA GLN A 158 -3.39 -0.53 -18.74
C GLN A 158 -4.48 -0.93 -17.74
N LYS A 159 -4.45 -2.16 -17.21
CA LYS A 159 -5.39 -2.61 -16.17
C LYS A 159 -5.26 -1.77 -14.90
N TYR A 160 -4.05 -1.44 -14.52
CA TYR A 160 -3.78 -0.58 -13.36
C TYR A 160 -4.26 0.85 -13.60
N ALA A 161 -3.99 1.44 -14.78
CA ALA A 161 -4.46 2.77 -15.14
C ALA A 161 -5.99 2.85 -15.08
N ASN A 162 -6.69 1.87 -15.64
CA ASN A 162 -8.15 1.79 -15.58
C ASN A 162 -8.66 1.69 -14.12
N LEU A 163 -7.94 0.96 -13.25
CA LEU A 163 -8.28 0.93 -11.82
C LEU A 163 -8.09 2.30 -11.17
N ILE A 164 -6.98 3.00 -11.45
CA ILE A 164 -6.72 4.35 -10.94
C ILE A 164 -7.80 5.32 -11.42
N GLU A 165 -8.18 5.26 -12.68
CA GLU A 165 -9.25 6.08 -13.25
C GLU A 165 -10.57 5.87 -12.49
N ARG A 166 -11.00 4.64 -12.29
CA ARG A 166 -12.21 4.31 -11.51
C ARG A 166 -12.15 4.81 -10.06
N LEU A 167 -11.00 4.69 -9.41
CA LEU A 167 -10.81 5.18 -8.05
C LEU A 167 -10.87 6.71 -8.00
N THR A 168 -10.21 7.38 -8.94
CA THR A 168 -10.21 8.85 -9.01
C THR A 168 -11.56 9.41 -9.42
N GLU A 169 -12.31 8.76 -10.29
CA GLU A 169 -13.68 9.11 -10.63
C GLU A 169 -14.59 9.10 -9.39
N LYS A 170 -14.48 8.08 -8.54
CA LYS A 170 -15.26 8.01 -7.28
C LYS A 170 -14.97 9.18 -6.31
N ILE A 171 -13.74 9.68 -6.27
CA ILE A 171 -13.34 10.73 -5.31
C ILE A 171 -13.32 12.14 -5.90
N TYR A 172 -13.24 12.24 -7.23
CA TYR A 172 -13.16 13.50 -7.96
C TYR A 172 -13.95 13.47 -9.28
N PRO A 173 -15.27 13.18 -9.26
CA PRO A 173 -16.07 13.02 -10.47
C PRO A 173 -16.05 14.26 -11.36
N GLN A 174 -15.86 15.45 -10.79
CA GLN A 174 -15.79 16.71 -11.55
C GLN A 174 -14.62 16.79 -12.53
N PHE A 175 -13.57 15.98 -12.37
CA PHE A 175 -12.42 15.96 -13.27
C PHE A 175 -12.55 14.91 -14.39
N HIS A 176 -13.53 14.01 -14.31
CA HIS A 176 -13.82 12.96 -15.28
C HIS A 176 -14.95 13.33 -16.27
N GLN A 177 -15.48 14.55 -16.18
CA GLN A 177 -16.47 15.02 -17.16
C GLN A 177 -15.81 15.20 -18.52
N GLU A 178 -16.46 14.72 -19.57
CA GLU A 178 -16.01 14.95 -20.94
C GLU A 178 -15.90 16.46 -21.19
N ARG A 179 -14.70 16.90 -21.50
CA ARG A 179 -14.46 18.28 -21.91
C ARG A 179 -14.61 18.35 -23.42
N THR A 180 -15.56 19.13 -23.89
CA THR A 180 -15.64 19.48 -25.30
C THR A 180 -14.38 20.24 -25.70
N ILE A 181 -13.54 19.60 -26.51
CA ILE A 181 -12.37 20.26 -27.09
C ILE A 181 -12.89 21.27 -28.11
N ASN A 182 -12.68 22.55 -27.85
CA ASN A 182 -12.99 23.59 -28.84
C ASN A 182 -12.03 23.45 -30.03
N LYS A 183 -12.48 22.80 -31.08
CA LYS A 183 -11.71 22.55 -32.32
C LYS A 183 -11.27 23.81 -33.06
N SER A 184 -11.79 25.00 -32.69
CA SER A 184 -11.41 26.27 -33.31
C SER A 184 -10.08 26.83 -32.79
N LYS A 185 -9.49 26.26 -31.73
CA LYS A 185 -8.20 26.71 -31.23
C LYS A 185 -7.05 26.08 -32.00
N LYS A 186 -6.20 26.94 -32.56
CA LYS A 186 -5.00 26.56 -33.33
C LYS A 186 -3.95 25.77 -32.52
N PHE A 187 -4.02 25.85 -31.18
CA PHE A 187 -3.07 25.19 -30.28
C PHE A 187 -3.80 24.51 -29.10
N ILE A 188 -3.37 23.29 -28.78
CA ILE A 188 -3.80 22.55 -27.58
C ILE A 188 -2.75 22.86 -26.48
N LYS A 189 -3.21 23.40 -25.36
CA LYS A 189 -2.34 23.56 -24.17
C LYS A 189 -2.42 22.28 -23.35
N ILE A 190 -1.28 21.60 -23.19
CA ILE A 190 -1.13 20.41 -22.35
C ILE A 190 -0.41 20.82 -21.07
N GLY A 191 -1.04 20.54 -19.92
CA GLY A 191 -0.42 20.74 -18.61
C GLY A 191 0.05 19.42 -18.03
N PHE A 192 1.28 19.38 -17.54
CA PHE A 192 1.81 18.26 -16.77
C PHE A 192 1.84 18.66 -15.30
N VAL A 193 1.35 17.77 -14.42
CA VAL A 193 1.38 17.98 -12.97
C VAL A 193 2.17 16.85 -12.34
N SER A 194 3.29 17.17 -11.72
CA SER A 194 4.10 16.20 -10.96
C SER A 194 4.83 16.90 -9.83
N SER A 195 4.89 16.25 -8.66
CA SER A 195 5.72 16.70 -7.55
C SER A 195 7.22 16.66 -7.87
N PHE A 196 7.61 15.90 -8.89
CA PHE A 196 9.00 15.78 -9.37
C PHE A 196 9.48 16.91 -10.25
N PHE A 197 8.59 17.83 -10.70
CA PHE A 197 9.00 19.01 -11.48
C PHE A 197 9.62 20.14 -10.64
N LYS A 198 9.79 19.92 -9.33
CA LYS A 198 10.49 20.88 -8.45
C LYS A 198 11.82 20.29 -7.99
N ASN A 199 12.91 20.83 -8.50
CA ASN A 199 14.29 20.54 -8.04
C ASN A 199 14.64 19.04 -7.96
N HIS A 200 14.18 18.24 -8.90
CA HIS A 200 14.53 16.83 -9.00
C HIS A 200 15.43 16.58 -10.21
N THR A 201 16.35 15.62 -10.10
CA THR A 201 17.31 15.26 -11.17
C THR A 201 16.66 14.75 -12.47
N ILE A 202 15.33 14.55 -12.48
CA ILE A 202 14.55 14.08 -13.64
C ILE A 202 13.72 15.24 -14.26
N SER A 203 13.79 16.45 -13.68
CA SER A 203 13.08 17.62 -14.21
C SER A 203 13.85 18.30 -15.34
#